data_1267cc0933e61b0ce1449a1b0e7d11bf
#
_entry.id   1267cc0933e61b0ce1449a1b0e7d11bf
#
_cell.length_a   1.000
_cell.length_b   1.000
_cell.length_c   1.000
_cell.angle_alpha   90.00
_cell.angle_beta   90.00
_cell.angle_gamma   90.00
#
_symmetry.space_group_name_H-M   'P 1'
#
loop_
_entity.id
_entity.type
_entity.pdbx_description
1 polymer ?
#
loop_
_entity_poly.entity_id
_entity_poly.type
_entity_poly.pdbx_seq_one_letter_code
_entity_poly.pdbx_strand_id
1 'polypeptide(L)'
;AITSDVWHQDLVLRKGERYLIEAASGTGKSSLCSYIYGYRRDYQGIINFDERNIRSLSIHEWVELRKHSLSMLFQELRIFPELTPLENVQLQNRLTNYKKKKEILALFETLGIAEKVNEKAGKLSFGQQQRVAFIRALCQPFDFIFLDEPISHLDEENGRIMSRILVEEADRQGAGIIVTSIGKHLELNYTKTLKL
;
A
#
# COMPACT_ATOMS: atom_id res chain seq x y z
N ALA A 1 18.66 20.46 -13.75
CA ALA A 1 18.78 19.20 -13.04
C ALA A 1 17.58 19.03 -12.12
N ILE A 2 16.83 17.94 -12.25
CA ILE A 2 15.76 17.61 -11.31
C ILE A 2 16.48 17.16 -10.05
N THR A 3 16.34 17.90 -8.97
CA THR A 3 16.83 17.52 -7.66
C THR A 3 15.84 16.56 -7.03
N SER A 4 16.22 15.33 -6.75
CA SER A 4 15.41 14.30 -6.08
C SER A 4 15.99 14.00 -4.72
N ASP A 5 15.12 13.78 -3.73
CA ASP A 5 15.52 13.30 -2.40
C ASP A 5 15.61 11.75 -2.36
N VAL A 6 15.23 11.09 -3.45
CA VAL A 6 15.19 9.63 -3.55
C VAL A 6 16.20 9.11 -4.57
N TRP A 7 16.15 9.62 -5.82
CA TRP A 7 17.06 9.18 -6.87
C TRP A 7 18.49 9.67 -6.63
N HIS A 8 19.46 8.77 -6.76
CA HIS A 8 20.88 9.04 -6.55
C HIS A 8 21.24 9.53 -5.13
N GLN A 9 20.42 9.15 -4.14
CA GLN A 9 20.63 9.48 -2.74
C GLN A 9 20.74 8.23 -1.88
N ASP A 10 21.44 8.36 -0.77
CA ASP A 10 21.42 7.36 0.31
C ASP A 10 20.21 7.64 1.21
N LEU A 11 19.16 6.87 1.01
CA LEU A 11 17.90 7.02 1.72
C LEU A 11 17.65 5.82 2.64
N VAL A 12 17.32 6.10 3.89
CA VAL A 12 16.90 5.10 4.87
C VAL A 12 15.48 5.38 5.31
N LEU A 13 14.61 4.39 5.17
CA LEU A 13 13.24 4.42 5.65
C LEU A 13 13.12 3.48 6.85
N ARG A 14 12.51 3.97 7.94
CA ARG A 14 12.48 3.26 9.23
C ARG A 14 11.06 2.81 9.59
N LYS A 15 10.97 1.64 10.20
CA LYS A 15 9.71 1.16 10.79
C LYS A 15 9.19 2.16 11.83
N GLY A 16 7.86 2.29 11.92
CA GLY A 16 7.21 3.20 12.84
C GLY A 16 7.14 4.65 12.37
N GLU A 17 7.83 5.00 11.28
CA GLU A 17 7.81 6.33 10.70
C GLU A 17 6.85 6.42 9.51
N ARG A 18 6.47 7.64 9.15
CA ARG A 18 5.50 7.93 8.08
C ARG A 18 6.13 8.85 7.06
N TYR A 19 6.19 8.38 5.81
CA TYR A 19 6.84 9.08 4.72
C TYR A 19 5.83 9.45 3.63
N LEU A 20 5.91 10.68 3.16
CA LEU A 20 5.26 11.14 1.94
C LEU A 20 6.34 11.30 0.86
N ILE A 21 6.15 10.64 -0.27
CA ILE A 21 6.97 10.84 -1.47
C ILE A 21 6.13 11.60 -2.49
N GLU A 22 6.41 12.88 -2.62
CA GLU A 22 5.77 13.75 -3.61
C GLU A 22 6.46 13.56 -4.97
N ALA A 23 5.66 13.25 -5.97
CA ALA A 23 6.13 13.05 -7.34
C ALA A 23 5.45 14.03 -8.30
N ALA A 24 6.17 14.43 -9.31
CA ALA A 24 5.57 15.00 -10.50
C ALA A 24 5.30 13.90 -11.54
N SER A 25 4.43 14.18 -12.50
CA SER A 25 4.20 13.23 -13.58
C SER A 25 5.50 12.92 -14.34
N GLY A 26 5.79 11.65 -14.55
CA GLY A 26 6.99 11.23 -15.28
C GLY A 26 8.28 11.18 -14.48
N THR A 27 8.27 11.42 -13.15
CA THR A 27 9.48 11.38 -12.31
C THR A 27 9.92 9.97 -11.88
N GLY A 28 9.20 8.92 -12.32
CA GLY A 28 9.56 7.53 -12.02
C GLY A 28 8.83 6.92 -10.81
N LYS A 29 7.73 7.52 -10.36
CA LYS A 29 6.93 7.04 -9.22
C LYS A 29 6.55 5.55 -9.35
N SER A 30 5.98 5.15 -10.48
CA SER A 30 5.59 3.75 -10.74
C SER A 30 6.80 2.83 -10.83
N SER A 31 7.93 3.33 -11.33
CA SER A 31 9.20 2.58 -11.34
C SER A 31 9.71 2.34 -9.93
N LEU A 32 9.71 3.36 -9.06
CA LEU A 32 10.10 3.21 -7.66
C LEU A 32 9.29 2.13 -6.94
N CYS A 33 7.96 2.19 -7.08
CA CYS A 33 7.06 1.19 -6.51
C CYS A 33 7.38 -0.22 -7.02
N SER A 34 7.61 -0.36 -8.33
CA SER A 34 7.94 -1.63 -8.96
C SER A 34 9.30 -2.19 -8.53
N TYR A 35 10.28 -1.33 -8.32
CA TYR A 35 11.61 -1.72 -7.83
C TYR A 35 11.54 -2.23 -6.39
N ILE A 36 10.90 -1.47 -5.51
CA ILE A 36 10.78 -1.84 -4.09
C ILE A 36 9.99 -3.14 -3.92
N TYR A 37 8.94 -3.35 -4.71
CA TYR A 37 8.12 -4.56 -4.62
C TYR A 37 8.70 -5.75 -5.41
N GLY A 38 9.82 -5.55 -6.10
CA GLY A 38 10.56 -6.60 -6.80
C GLY A 38 9.99 -7.02 -8.15
N TYR A 39 9.13 -6.21 -8.76
CA TYR A 39 8.59 -6.48 -10.09
C TYR A 39 9.53 -6.08 -11.21
N ARG A 40 10.41 -5.12 -10.98
CA ARG A 40 11.44 -4.68 -11.91
C ARG A 40 12.80 -4.71 -11.25
N ARG A 41 13.84 -4.98 -12.06
CA ARG A 41 15.24 -5.05 -11.60
C ARG A 41 16.18 -4.16 -12.41
N ASP A 42 15.65 -3.39 -13.35
CA ASP A 42 16.38 -2.54 -14.28
C ASP A 42 16.73 -1.17 -13.68
N TYR A 43 17.17 -1.15 -12.42
CA TYR A 43 17.69 0.04 -11.72
C TYR A 43 19.20 -0.05 -11.49
N GLN A 44 19.83 1.10 -11.33
CA GLN A 44 21.20 1.20 -10.86
C GLN A 44 21.22 1.49 -9.35
N GLY A 45 22.26 1.05 -8.66
CA GLY A 45 22.38 1.21 -7.22
C GLY A 45 21.90 -0.02 -6.44
N ILE A 46 21.65 0.18 -5.17
CA ILE A 46 21.35 -0.87 -4.20
C ILE A 46 20.05 -0.53 -3.48
N ILE A 47 19.16 -1.53 -3.33
CA ILE A 47 18.00 -1.47 -2.45
C ILE A 47 18.15 -2.63 -1.47
N ASN A 48 18.12 -2.30 -0.18
CA ASN A 48 18.20 -3.29 0.89
C ASN A 48 16.91 -3.30 1.71
N PHE A 49 16.48 -4.48 2.10
CA PHE A 49 15.59 -4.67 3.24
C PHE A 49 16.42 -5.17 4.41
N ASP A 50 16.50 -4.37 5.46
CA ASP A 50 17.50 -4.49 6.49
C ASP A 50 18.91 -4.50 5.85
N GLU A 51 19.70 -5.50 6.08
CA GLU A 51 21.06 -5.61 5.49
C GLU A 51 21.09 -6.44 4.19
N ARG A 52 19.95 -6.93 3.70
CA ARG A 52 19.89 -7.78 2.52
C ARG A 52 19.55 -7.01 1.25
N ASN A 53 20.43 -7.13 0.26
CA ASN A 53 20.17 -6.63 -1.08
C ASN A 53 19.00 -7.43 -1.72
N ILE A 54 17.95 -6.71 -2.16
CA ILE A 54 16.76 -7.34 -2.72
C ILE A 54 17.04 -8.12 -4.02
N ARG A 55 18.15 -7.83 -4.72
CA ARG A 55 18.55 -8.59 -5.90
C ARG A 55 19.00 -10.02 -5.57
N SER A 56 19.43 -10.26 -4.33
CA SER A 56 19.86 -11.58 -3.87
C SER A 56 18.70 -12.46 -3.36
N LEU A 57 17.49 -11.93 -3.29
CA LEU A 57 16.33 -12.68 -2.80
C LEU A 57 15.88 -13.71 -3.83
N SER A 58 15.68 -14.95 -3.37
CA SER A 58 15.04 -16.01 -4.14
C SER A 58 13.54 -15.74 -4.32
N ILE A 59 12.90 -16.48 -5.21
CA ILE A 59 11.44 -16.40 -5.40
C ILE A 59 10.71 -16.71 -4.09
N HIS A 60 11.16 -17.74 -3.37
CA HIS A 60 10.57 -18.11 -2.08
C HIS A 60 10.70 -16.99 -1.04
N GLU A 61 11.87 -16.37 -0.95
CA GLU A 61 12.10 -15.25 -0.03
C GLU A 61 11.24 -14.03 -0.38
N TRP A 62 11.04 -13.74 -1.66
CA TRP A 62 10.11 -12.71 -2.11
C TRP A 62 8.67 -13.00 -1.72
N VAL A 63 8.23 -14.26 -1.86
CA VAL A 63 6.88 -14.67 -1.45
C VAL A 63 6.69 -14.43 0.05
N GLU A 64 7.65 -14.85 0.87
CA GLU A 64 7.59 -14.67 2.32
C GLU A 64 7.61 -13.18 2.71
N LEU A 65 8.45 -12.38 2.06
CA LEU A 65 8.54 -10.95 2.28
C LEU A 65 7.20 -10.23 2.00
N ARG A 66 6.57 -10.56 0.87
CA ARG A 66 5.28 -9.97 0.48
C ARG A 66 4.11 -10.45 1.33
N LYS A 67 4.21 -11.61 1.93
CA LYS A 67 3.19 -12.15 2.85
C LYS A 67 3.26 -11.54 4.24
N HIS A 68 4.47 -11.27 4.73
CA HIS A 68 4.69 -10.98 6.15
C HIS A 68 5.30 -9.61 6.44
N SER A 69 5.97 -8.97 5.48
CA SER A 69 6.79 -7.80 5.76
C SER A 69 6.48 -6.58 4.91
N LEU A 70 6.01 -6.76 3.70
CA LEU A 70 5.76 -5.66 2.77
C LEU A 70 4.36 -5.76 2.17
N SER A 71 3.48 -4.83 2.55
CA SER A 71 2.16 -4.67 1.93
C SER A 71 2.18 -3.53 0.92
N MET A 72 1.44 -3.68 -0.17
CA MET A 72 1.38 -2.70 -1.25
C MET A 72 -0.06 -2.46 -1.69
N LEU A 73 -0.47 -1.19 -1.72
CA LEU A 73 -1.65 -0.74 -2.44
C LEU A 73 -1.20 -0.08 -3.75
N PHE A 74 -1.43 -0.77 -4.85
CA PHE A 74 -1.07 -0.27 -6.18
C PHE A 74 -2.06 0.77 -6.69
N GLN A 75 -1.60 1.73 -7.48
CA GLN A 75 -2.47 2.69 -8.16
C GLN A 75 -3.52 1.99 -9.04
N GLU A 76 -3.13 0.91 -9.72
CA GLU A 76 -4.00 0.11 -10.59
C GLU A 76 -4.90 -0.88 -9.83
N LEU A 77 -4.90 -0.85 -8.51
CA LEU A 77 -5.69 -1.65 -7.56
C LEU A 77 -5.58 -3.18 -7.69
N ARG A 78 -5.49 -3.73 -8.88
CA ARG A 78 -5.41 -5.19 -9.15
C ARG A 78 -6.55 -5.97 -8.51
N ILE A 79 -7.76 -5.43 -8.63
CA ILE A 79 -8.99 -6.09 -8.21
C ILE A 79 -9.37 -7.16 -9.23
N PHE A 80 -9.86 -8.28 -8.74
CA PHE A 80 -10.50 -9.32 -9.55
C PHE A 80 -11.98 -8.96 -9.72
N PRO A 81 -12.40 -8.47 -10.89
CA PRO A 81 -13.75 -7.93 -11.09
C PRO A 81 -14.85 -9.00 -11.00
N GLU A 82 -14.49 -10.25 -11.28
CA GLU A 82 -15.41 -11.40 -11.24
C GLU A 82 -15.73 -11.86 -9.82
N LEU A 83 -14.88 -11.52 -8.86
CA LEU A 83 -15.04 -11.87 -7.45
C LEU A 83 -15.81 -10.77 -6.72
N THR A 84 -16.39 -11.12 -5.58
CA THR A 84 -16.95 -10.12 -4.67
C THR A 84 -15.85 -9.32 -3.96
N PRO A 85 -16.14 -8.14 -3.41
CA PRO A 85 -15.22 -7.41 -2.54
C PRO A 85 -14.66 -8.26 -1.40
N LEU A 86 -15.52 -9.02 -0.73
CA LEU A 86 -15.09 -9.91 0.36
C LEU A 86 -14.13 -10.99 -0.14
N GLU A 87 -14.42 -11.63 -1.27
CA GLU A 87 -13.54 -12.63 -1.88
C GLU A 87 -12.19 -12.03 -2.28
N ASN A 88 -12.17 -10.83 -2.87
CA ASN A 88 -10.93 -10.12 -3.18
C ASN A 88 -10.04 -9.93 -1.94
N VAL A 89 -10.62 -9.52 -0.82
CA VAL A 89 -9.90 -9.34 0.45
C VAL A 89 -9.45 -10.68 1.01
N GLN A 90 -10.30 -11.71 0.96
CA GLN A 90 -9.99 -13.05 1.47
C GLN A 90 -8.84 -13.73 0.72
N LEU A 91 -8.62 -13.42 -0.56
CA LEU A 91 -7.44 -13.93 -1.28
C LEU A 91 -6.13 -13.59 -0.56
N GLN A 92 -6.01 -12.37 -0.07
CA GLN A 92 -4.83 -11.94 0.69
C GLN A 92 -4.85 -12.47 2.11
N ASN A 93 -5.99 -12.36 2.79
CA ASN A 93 -6.10 -12.74 4.20
C ASN A 93 -5.81 -14.23 4.44
N ARG A 94 -6.23 -15.10 3.53
CA ARG A 94 -6.01 -16.56 3.64
C ARG A 94 -4.54 -16.98 3.62
N LEU A 95 -3.66 -16.15 3.09
CA LEU A 95 -2.22 -16.44 3.05
C LEU A 95 -1.61 -16.50 4.45
N THR A 96 -2.14 -15.75 5.39
CA THR A 96 -1.63 -15.67 6.78
C THR A 96 -2.72 -15.84 7.84
N ASN A 97 -3.99 -15.81 7.46
CA ASN A 97 -5.13 -15.79 8.38
C ASN A 97 -5.03 -14.64 9.40
N TYR A 98 -4.54 -13.49 8.97
CA TYR A 98 -4.18 -12.37 9.83
C TYR A 98 -5.40 -11.74 10.52
N LYS A 99 -6.51 -11.58 9.81
CA LYS A 99 -7.75 -11.04 10.35
C LYS A 99 -8.86 -12.09 10.37
N LYS A 100 -9.70 -12.02 11.40
CA LYS A 100 -10.96 -12.77 11.43
C LYS A 100 -11.96 -12.15 10.48
N LYS A 101 -12.87 -12.95 9.93
CA LYS A 101 -13.93 -12.46 9.03
C LYS A 101 -14.72 -11.28 9.63
N LYS A 102 -15.00 -11.33 10.94
CA LYS A 102 -15.68 -10.26 11.67
C LYS A 102 -14.93 -8.92 11.57
N GLU A 103 -13.61 -8.95 11.71
CA GLU A 103 -12.77 -7.75 11.61
C GLU A 103 -12.77 -7.19 10.19
N ILE A 104 -12.72 -8.05 9.19
CA ILE A 104 -12.79 -7.65 7.78
C ILE A 104 -14.14 -6.97 7.48
N LEU A 105 -15.25 -7.57 7.91
CA LEU A 105 -16.59 -7.00 7.71
C LEU A 105 -16.74 -5.65 8.42
N ALA A 106 -16.14 -5.48 9.61
CA ALA A 106 -16.12 -4.20 10.31
C ALA A 106 -15.39 -3.10 9.52
N LEU A 107 -14.32 -3.45 8.79
CA LEU A 107 -13.62 -2.51 7.90
C LEU A 107 -14.52 -2.09 6.72
N PHE A 108 -15.25 -3.01 6.12
CA PHE A 108 -16.22 -2.70 5.08
C PHE A 108 -17.30 -1.73 5.58
N GLU A 109 -17.79 -1.95 6.79
CA GLU A 109 -18.78 -1.06 7.42
C GLU A 109 -18.20 0.33 7.69
N THR A 110 -17.03 0.40 8.31
CA THR A 110 -16.36 1.67 8.62
C THR A 110 -16.06 2.50 7.36
N LEU A 111 -15.73 1.85 6.25
CA LEU A 111 -15.46 2.49 4.96
C LEU A 111 -16.73 2.71 4.11
N GLY A 112 -17.92 2.41 4.64
CA GLY A 112 -19.20 2.73 4.01
C GLY A 112 -19.50 1.91 2.76
N ILE A 113 -18.97 0.68 2.66
CA ILE A 113 -19.22 -0.23 1.52
C ILE A 113 -19.72 -1.62 1.96
N ALA A 114 -20.30 -1.72 3.16
CA ALA A 114 -20.80 -2.98 3.70
C ALA A 114 -21.87 -3.63 2.83
N GLU A 115 -22.76 -2.86 2.23
CA GLU A 115 -23.81 -3.36 1.35
C GLU A 115 -23.29 -3.92 0.03
N LYS A 116 -22.02 -3.65 -0.32
CA LYS A 116 -21.39 -4.08 -1.56
C LYS A 116 -20.62 -5.40 -1.45
N VAL A 117 -20.49 -5.98 -0.25
CA VAL A 117 -19.62 -7.14 0.01
C VAL A 117 -19.94 -8.38 -0.81
N ASN A 118 -21.18 -8.52 -1.25
CA ASN A 118 -21.67 -9.67 -2.03
C ASN A 118 -21.93 -9.35 -3.52
N GLU A 119 -21.70 -8.12 -3.97
CA GLU A 119 -21.76 -7.77 -5.38
C GLU A 119 -20.47 -8.16 -6.11
N LYS A 120 -20.49 -8.23 -7.44
CA LYS A 120 -19.24 -8.37 -8.20
C LYS A 120 -18.43 -7.07 -8.10
N ALA A 121 -17.16 -7.18 -7.77
CA ALA A 121 -16.28 -6.02 -7.60
C ALA A 121 -16.18 -5.14 -8.86
N GLY A 122 -16.30 -5.73 -10.04
CA GLY A 122 -16.32 -5.00 -11.30
C GLY A 122 -17.50 -4.03 -11.47
N LYS A 123 -18.56 -4.16 -10.67
CA LYS A 123 -19.73 -3.25 -10.68
C LYS A 123 -19.54 -2.03 -9.76
N LEU A 124 -18.53 -2.04 -8.92
CA LEU A 124 -18.24 -0.95 -7.99
C LEU A 124 -17.62 0.24 -8.73
N SER A 125 -17.84 1.45 -8.21
CA SER A 125 -17.09 2.63 -8.66
C SER A 125 -15.60 2.46 -8.39
N PHE A 126 -14.76 3.25 -9.05
CA PHE A 126 -13.32 3.17 -8.81
C PHE A 126 -12.96 3.52 -7.36
N GLY A 127 -13.60 4.53 -6.76
CA GLY A 127 -13.40 4.87 -5.35
C GLY A 127 -13.83 3.76 -4.39
N GLN A 128 -14.90 3.04 -4.68
CA GLN A 128 -15.30 1.85 -3.93
C GLN A 128 -14.27 0.73 -4.09
N GLN A 129 -13.78 0.49 -5.30
CA GLN A 129 -12.70 -0.48 -5.56
C GLN A 129 -11.40 -0.10 -4.84
N GLN A 130 -11.06 1.20 -4.74
CA GLN A 130 -9.91 1.67 -3.94
C GLN A 130 -10.06 1.28 -2.47
N ARG A 131 -11.24 1.43 -1.90
CA ARG A 131 -11.51 1.02 -0.51
C ARG A 131 -11.40 -0.48 -0.33
N VAL A 132 -11.85 -1.28 -1.29
CA VAL A 132 -11.68 -2.75 -1.27
C VAL A 132 -10.20 -3.13 -1.32
N ALA A 133 -9.44 -2.54 -2.22
CA ALA A 133 -8.00 -2.78 -2.35
C ALA A 133 -7.23 -2.34 -1.10
N PHE A 134 -7.65 -1.25 -0.47
CA PHE A 134 -7.10 -0.79 0.80
C PHE A 134 -7.34 -1.80 1.93
N ILE A 135 -8.57 -2.29 2.10
CA ILE A 135 -8.88 -3.34 3.08
C ILE A 135 -8.02 -4.58 2.83
N ARG A 136 -7.90 -5.01 1.58
CA ARG A 136 -7.04 -6.14 1.19
C ARG A 136 -5.59 -5.95 1.63
N ALA A 137 -5.04 -4.75 1.43
CA ALA A 137 -3.67 -4.44 1.83
C ALA A 137 -3.44 -4.50 3.35
N LEU A 138 -4.48 -4.26 4.15
CA LEU A 138 -4.43 -4.35 5.61
C LEU A 138 -4.57 -5.79 6.15
N CYS A 139 -4.96 -6.75 5.31
CA CYS A 139 -5.25 -8.13 5.72
C CYS A 139 -4.02 -9.03 5.67
N GLN A 140 -2.88 -8.50 6.11
CA GLN A 140 -1.63 -9.23 6.27
C GLN A 140 -0.76 -8.55 7.34
N PRO A 141 0.21 -9.27 7.93
CA PRO A 141 1.30 -8.63 8.67
C PRO A 141 2.16 -7.80 7.73
N PHE A 142 2.70 -6.69 8.22
CA PHE A 142 3.69 -5.90 7.49
C PHE A 142 4.62 -5.11 8.42
N ASP A 143 5.85 -4.94 7.99
CA ASP A 143 6.83 -4.00 8.57
C ASP A 143 6.70 -2.63 7.91
N PHE A 144 6.34 -2.62 6.62
CA PHE A 144 6.01 -1.44 5.85
C PHE A 144 4.76 -1.68 5.00
N ILE A 145 3.92 -0.65 4.92
CA ILE A 145 2.85 -0.57 3.93
C ILE A 145 3.14 0.58 2.98
N PHE A 146 3.15 0.27 1.69
CA PHE A 146 3.39 1.21 0.61
C PHE A 146 2.07 1.48 -0.11
N LEU A 147 1.66 2.75 -0.21
CA LEU A 147 0.42 3.14 -0.85
C LEU A 147 0.71 4.11 -2.00
N ASP A 148 0.37 3.70 -3.22
CA ASP A 148 0.56 4.49 -4.42
C ASP A 148 -0.75 5.17 -4.83
N GLU A 149 -0.82 6.49 -4.71
CA GLU A 149 -2.00 7.30 -5.03
C GLU A 149 -3.30 6.79 -4.35
N PRO A 150 -3.31 6.57 -3.02
CA PRO A 150 -4.37 5.80 -2.37
C PRO A 150 -5.74 6.47 -2.35
N ILE A 151 -5.82 7.78 -2.58
CA ILE A 151 -7.06 8.56 -2.49
C ILE A 151 -7.43 9.33 -3.75
N SER A 152 -6.83 8.98 -4.90
CA SER A 152 -7.05 9.70 -6.16
C SER A 152 -8.52 9.82 -6.59
N HIS A 153 -9.40 8.91 -6.14
CA HIS A 153 -10.82 8.85 -6.46
C HIS A 153 -11.73 8.83 -5.22
N LEU A 154 -11.24 9.35 -4.10
CA LEU A 154 -11.99 9.45 -2.85
C LEU A 154 -12.29 10.91 -2.50
N ASP A 155 -13.44 11.13 -1.87
CA ASP A 155 -13.74 12.38 -1.21
C ASP A 155 -12.91 12.55 0.08
N GLU A 156 -13.00 13.74 0.65
CA GLU A 156 -12.20 14.11 1.82
C GLU A 156 -12.56 13.28 3.06
N GLU A 157 -13.84 12.97 3.26
CA GLU A 157 -14.31 12.20 4.40
C GLU A 157 -13.80 10.76 4.34
N ASN A 158 -13.94 10.10 3.19
CA ASN A 158 -13.40 8.75 3.00
C ASN A 158 -11.87 8.73 3.14
N GLY A 159 -11.19 9.78 2.69
CA GLY A 159 -9.75 9.94 2.91
C GLY A 159 -9.37 10.01 4.39
N ARG A 160 -10.11 10.76 5.21
CA ARG A 160 -9.89 10.85 6.67
C ARG A 160 -10.14 9.50 7.36
N ILE A 161 -11.20 8.81 7.00
CA ILE A 161 -11.50 7.48 7.55
C ILE A 161 -10.38 6.50 7.20
N MET A 162 -9.92 6.50 5.96
CA MET A 162 -8.80 5.67 5.51
C MET A 162 -7.52 5.98 6.27
N SER A 163 -7.19 7.26 6.46
CA SER A 163 -6.02 7.69 7.24
C SER A 163 -6.05 7.16 8.67
N ARG A 164 -7.19 7.28 9.34
CA ARG A 164 -7.36 6.78 10.71
C ARG A 164 -7.15 5.27 10.79
N ILE A 165 -7.80 4.51 9.92
CA ILE A 165 -7.67 3.05 9.89
C ILE A 165 -6.22 2.64 9.62
N LEU A 166 -5.55 3.30 8.67
CA LEU A 166 -4.16 3.03 8.31
C LEU A 166 -3.21 3.25 9.47
N VAL A 167 -3.36 4.38 10.16
CA VAL A 167 -2.53 4.72 11.34
C VAL A 167 -2.74 3.71 12.46
N GLU A 168 -3.99 3.39 12.78
CA GLU A 168 -4.31 2.41 13.83
C GLU A 168 -3.68 1.04 13.54
N GLU A 169 -3.77 0.57 12.30
CA GLU A 169 -3.22 -0.73 11.92
C GLU A 169 -1.69 -0.71 11.90
N ALA A 170 -1.08 0.33 11.33
CA ALA A 170 0.37 0.45 11.28
C ALA A 170 0.98 0.59 12.68
N ASP A 171 0.37 1.38 13.56
CA ASP A 171 0.84 1.55 14.94
C ASP A 171 0.74 0.24 15.73
N ARG A 172 -0.34 -0.51 15.54
CA ARG A 172 -0.49 -1.84 16.17
C ARG A 172 0.62 -2.80 15.78
N GLN A 173 1.09 -2.73 14.54
CA GLN A 173 2.17 -3.58 14.03
C GLN A 173 3.57 -2.99 14.22
N GLY A 174 3.69 -1.74 14.69
CA GLY A 174 4.97 -1.03 14.74
C GLY A 174 5.53 -0.77 13.33
N ALA A 175 4.67 -0.67 12.33
CA ALA A 175 5.03 -0.59 10.92
C ALA A 175 5.28 0.84 10.45
N GLY A 176 6.12 0.98 9.41
CA GLY A 176 6.28 2.21 8.65
C GLY A 176 5.22 2.35 7.56
N ILE A 177 4.88 3.60 7.23
CA ILE A 177 3.95 3.94 6.16
C ILE A 177 4.70 4.75 5.11
N ILE A 178 4.56 4.38 3.85
CA ILE A 178 5.12 5.11 2.71
C ILE A 178 3.98 5.40 1.74
N VAL A 179 3.67 6.68 1.57
CA VAL A 179 2.65 7.15 0.63
C VAL A 179 3.32 7.87 -0.52
N THR A 180 2.99 7.51 -1.74
CA THR A 180 3.37 8.27 -2.93
C THR A 180 2.18 9.03 -3.47
N SER A 181 2.38 10.25 -3.92
CA SER A 181 1.30 11.09 -4.45
C SER A 181 1.78 12.09 -5.49
N ILE A 182 0.89 12.38 -6.45
CA ILE A 182 0.98 13.51 -7.37
C ILE A 182 -0.13 14.49 -6.96
N GLY A 183 0.15 15.39 -6.02
CA GLY A 183 -0.83 16.37 -5.53
C GLY A 183 -1.54 15.94 -4.25
N LYS A 184 -2.85 15.61 -4.34
CA LYS A 184 -3.65 15.25 -3.17
C LYS A 184 -3.13 13.97 -2.50
N HIS A 185 -2.93 14.00 -1.20
CA HIS A 185 -2.42 12.88 -0.41
C HIS A 185 -3.23 12.67 0.89
N LEU A 186 -3.05 11.50 1.49
CA LEU A 186 -3.61 11.19 2.80
C LEU A 186 -3.05 12.16 3.87
N GLU A 187 -3.92 12.64 4.73
CA GLU A 187 -3.54 13.44 5.89
C GLU A 187 -3.03 12.51 7.02
N LEU A 188 -1.72 12.33 7.02
CA LEU A 188 -0.98 11.62 8.07
C LEU A 188 0.02 12.61 8.68
N ASN A 189 0.34 12.48 9.94
CA ASN A 189 1.43 13.23 10.54
C ASN A 189 2.76 12.66 10.02
N TYR A 190 3.16 13.06 8.82
CA TYR A 190 4.37 12.56 8.18
C TYR A 190 5.63 12.94 8.94
N THR A 191 6.48 11.96 9.20
CA THR A 191 7.82 12.16 9.77
C THR A 191 8.71 12.92 8.78
N LYS A 192 8.58 12.60 7.50
CA LYS A 192 9.38 13.19 6.43
C LYS A 192 8.61 13.24 5.12
N THR A 193 8.75 14.34 4.40
CA THR A 193 8.29 14.50 3.02
C THR A 193 9.51 14.54 2.09
N LEU A 194 9.50 13.70 1.07
CA LEU A 194 10.56 13.54 0.09
C LEU A 194 10.05 13.91 -1.29
N LYS A 195 10.88 14.54 -2.10
CA LYS A 195 10.59 14.81 -3.52
C LYS A 195 11.26 13.76 -4.40
N LEU A 196 10.48 13.19 -5.31
CA LEU A 196 10.96 12.20 -6.26
C LEU A 196 11.53 12.85 -7.51
#